data_c092018619df4c45544b11c02f13b7fd
#
_entry.id   c092018619df4c45544b11c02f13b7fd
#
_cell.length_a   1.000
_cell.length_b   1.000
_cell.length_c   1.000
_cell.angle_alpha   90.00
_cell.angle_beta   90.00
_cell.angle_gamma   90.00
#
_symmetry.space_group_name_H-M   'P 1'
#
loop_
_entity.id
_entity.type
_entity.pdbx_description
1 polymer ?
#
loop_
_entity_poly.entity_id
_entity_poly.type
_entity_poly.pdbx_seq_one_letter_code
_entity_poly.pdbx_strand_id
1 'polypeptide(L)'
;MRNLLRIAAAVLLFAGSALSLGATDFFARDFGARPDGVTLNTASIQASIDFASSLGGGRVVLDKGDYISGSIYLKNNVTLHIEKDAVLLGSLNPYDYIKDPDAKWTALVLAVKADNIGISGEGMIDGRGFDVGVRFVDFVHMGLIDDKLGNDRVNETIRPENIHMYLCNNVTIKDITLKDPACWTQQYDKCRNLLIDGVTVDAKCYWNNDGLDVVDCSDVIVRNCYIDSSDDSYCFKSHSNDGVSENILVENCVGRSSANGIKFGTYTRGKFKHFRFKNMTIFDTYRSAITIATVDGAQIEDVEIDSLRSIHTGNPIFLRTGTRHVNEGHTAFLKDIVIKNMYAEVPLDKPDAGYSYEGPVEDLPRNVCPSIIAGLPGLRIENVRLENIEIVYPGHADPEYAYAGTSKEELDAIEEQETRYPEFSNWKELPAWGFYIRHADGIVFDNVKITVDGEDYRPALVADDVNGLRMKNLQINQETAPKGKKQIITKDTKNIRKK
;
A
#
# COMPACT_ATOMS: atom_id res chain seq x y z
N MET A 1 26.42 6.55 -4.38
CA MET A 1 27.09 5.74 -5.42
C MET A 1 27.20 4.25 -5.09
N ARG A 2 27.63 3.80 -3.90
CA ARG A 2 27.71 2.36 -3.56
C ARG A 2 26.33 1.64 -3.53
N ASN A 3 25.25 2.32 -3.14
CA ASN A 3 23.91 1.73 -3.04
C ASN A 3 23.20 1.65 -4.40
N LEU A 4 23.45 2.58 -5.31
CA LEU A 4 22.98 2.50 -6.71
C LEU A 4 23.61 1.30 -7.45
N LEU A 5 24.86 0.96 -7.12
CA LEU A 5 25.55 -0.22 -7.65
C LEU A 5 24.97 -1.53 -7.10
N ARG A 6 24.41 -1.57 -5.90
CA ARG A 6 23.76 -2.77 -5.33
C ARG A 6 22.39 -3.03 -5.93
N ILE A 7 21.58 -1.99 -6.17
CA ILE A 7 20.30 -2.12 -6.88
C ILE A 7 20.55 -2.48 -8.36
N ALA A 8 21.57 -1.88 -9.00
CA ALA A 8 21.96 -2.26 -10.35
C ALA A 8 22.53 -3.69 -10.41
N ALA A 9 23.20 -4.17 -9.36
CA ALA A 9 23.68 -5.55 -9.27
C ALA A 9 22.53 -6.55 -9.05
N ALA A 10 21.49 -6.19 -8.28
CA ALA A 10 20.27 -7.00 -8.15
C ALA A 10 19.53 -7.11 -9.49
N VAL A 11 19.40 -6.01 -10.23
CA VAL A 11 18.81 -6.00 -11.59
C VAL A 11 19.63 -6.85 -12.57
N LEU A 12 20.97 -6.86 -12.45
CA LEU A 12 21.85 -7.68 -13.29
C LEU A 12 21.83 -9.16 -12.90
N LEU A 13 21.60 -9.51 -11.64
CA LEU A 13 21.43 -10.90 -11.21
C LEU A 13 20.12 -11.51 -11.72
N PHE A 14 19.03 -10.74 -11.79
CA PHE A 14 17.79 -11.19 -12.43
C PHE A 14 17.89 -11.33 -13.97
N ALA A 15 18.77 -10.55 -14.62
CA ALA A 15 18.99 -10.67 -16.06
C ALA A 15 19.88 -11.87 -16.43
N GLY A 16 20.61 -12.47 -15.49
CA GLY A 16 21.59 -13.54 -15.72
C GLY A 16 21.07 -14.96 -15.51
N SER A 17 19.88 -15.18 -14.96
CA SER A 17 19.34 -16.52 -14.66
C SER A 17 18.30 -17.04 -15.66
N ALA A 18 18.12 -16.40 -16.80
CA ALA A 18 17.24 -16.87 -17.86
C ALA A 18 17.96 -17.78 -18.87
N LEU A 19 18.74 -18.74 -18.41
CA LEU A 19 18.96 -19.98 -19.18
C LEU A 19 17.80 -20.92 -18.79
N SER A 20 16.67 -20.79 -19.47
CA SER A 20 15.59 -21.76 -19.41
C SER A 20 16.07 -23.06 -20.07
N LEU A 21 16.61 -24.00 -19.33
CA LEU A 21 16.30 -25.39 -19.58
C LEU A 21 14.78 -25.44 -19.54
N GLY A 22 14.09 -25.73 -20.65
CA GLY A 22 12.63 -25.67 -20.72
C GLY A 22 12.03 -26.40 -19.53
N ALA A 23 11.32 -25.64 -18.66
CA ALA A 23 10.68 -26.25 -17.51
C ALA A 23 9.69 -27.29 -18.02
N THR A 24 9.71 -28.49 -17.45
CA THR A 24 8.74 -29.55 -17.81
C THR A 24 7.36 -29.10 -17.41
N ASP A 25 6.40 -29.18 -18.29
CA ASP A 25 5.01 -28.86 -18.05
C ASP A 25 4.25 -30.10 -17.53
N PHE A 26 3.51 -29.87 -16.45
CA PHE A 26 2.62 -30.85 -15.82
C PHE A 26 1.20 -30.28 -15.86
N PHE A 27 0.35 -30.78 -16.71
CA PHE A 27 -1.02 -30.33 -16.82
C PHE A 27 -1.88 -30.85 -15.65
N ALA A 28 -2.55 -30.00 -14.92
CA ALA A 28 -3.38 -30.41 -13.79
C ALA A 28 -4.48 -31.41 -14.20
N ARG A 29 -4.95 -31.36 -15.46
CA ARG A 29 -5.90 -32.33 -16.00
C ARG A 29 -5.36 -33.77 -16.00
N ASP A 30 -4.07 -33.98 -16.22
CA ASP A 30 -3.44 -35.30 -16.21
C ASP A 30 -3.46 -35.92 -14.81
N PHE A 31 -3.69 -35.10 -13.78
CA PHE A 31 -3.89 -35.47 -12.37
C PHE A 31 -5.36 -35.53 -11.95
N GLY A 32 -6.28 -35.40 -12.90
CA GLY A 32 -7.72 -35.52 -12.70
C GLY A 32 -8.45 -34.20 -12.47
N ALA A 33 -7.80 -33.05 -12.63
CA ALA A 33 -8.48 -31.76 -12.54
C ALA A 33 -9.47 -31.57 -13.71
N ARG A 34 -10.61 -30.96 -13.42
CA ARG A 34 -11.69 -30.70 -14.38
C ARG A 34 -12.01 -29.21 -14.41
N PRO A 35 -11.77 -28.53 -15.52
CA PRO A 35 -12.01 -27.11 -15.68
C PRO A 35 -13.47 -26.81 -16.06
N ASP A 36 -14.41 -27.32 -15.29
CA ASP A 36 -15.86 -27.26 -15.57
C ASP A 36 -16.61 -26.23 -14.73
N GLY A 37 -15.92 -25.48 -13.83
CA GLY A 37 -16.52 -24.50 -12.95
C GLY A 37 -17.41 -25.10 -11.85
N VAL A 38 -17.41 -26.41 -11.66
CA VAL A 38 -18.25 -27.13 -10.69
C VAL A 38 -17.45 -28.08 -9.81
N THR A 39 -16.49 -28.84 -10.41
CA THR A 39 -15.70 -29.83 -9.68
C THR A 39 -14.66 -29.15 -8.79
N LEU A 40 -14.57 -29.57 -7.51
CA LEU A 40 -13.50 -29.16 -6.62
C LEU A 40 -12.18 -29.83 -7.03
N ASN A 41 -11.20 -29.03 -7.44
CA ASN A 41 -9.93 -29.48 -8.01
C ASN A 41 -8.74 -29.43 -7.04
N THR A 42 -8.93 -29.03 -5.80
CA THR A 42 -7.85 -28.82 -4.81
C THR A 42 -6.88 -29.99 -4.77
N ALA A 43 -7.39 -31.23 -4.62
CA ALA A 43 -6.56 -32.41 -4.52
C ALA A 43 -5.78 -32.72 -5.82
N SER A 44 -6.40 -32.52 -6.99
CA SER A 44 -5.77 -32.76 -8.29
C SER A 44 -4.67 -31.75 -8.61
N ILE A 45 -4.92 -30.46 -8.32
CA ILE A 45 -3.93 -29.39 -8.49
C ILE A 45 -2.77 -29.63 -7.50
N GLN A 46 -3.07 -29.94 -6.24
CA GLN A 46 -2.03 -30.23 -5.26
C GLN A 46 -1.18 -31.45 -5.64
N ALA A 47 -1.80 -32.51 -6.15
CA ALA A 47 -1.08 -33.69 -6.62
C ALA A 47 -0.12 -33.36 -7.79
N SER A 48 -0.51 -32.48 -8.70
CA SER A 48 0.38 -32.05 -9.79
C SER A 48 1.55 -31.21 -9.29
N ILE A 49 1.34 -30.34 -8.29
CA ILE A 49 2.39 -29.56 -7.62
C ILE A 49 3.36 -30.48 -6.89
N ASP A 50 2.83 -31.43 -6.13
CA ASP A 50 3.62 -32.41 -5.37
C ASP A 50 4.49 -33.27 -6.29
N PHE A 51 3.92 -33.72 -7.40
CA PHE A 51 4.62 -34.51 -8.39
C PHE A 51 5.73 -33.71 -9.07
N ALA A 52 5.43 -32.49 -9.55
CA ALA A 52 6.42 -31.61 -10.17
C ALA A 52 7.60 -31.35 -9.20
N SER A 53 7.31 -31.00 -7.95
CA SER A 53 8.34 -30.76 -6.93
C SER A 53 9.18 -32.03 -6.65
N SER A 54 8.57 -33.22 -6.63
CA SER A 54 9.27 -34.51 -6.40
C SER A 54 10.26 -34.85 -7.48
N LEU A 55 10.05 -34.35 -8.71
CA LEU A 55 10.94 -34.49 -9.87
C LEU A 55 12.00 -33.37 -9.98
N GLY A 56 12.07 -32.50 -8.97
CA GLY A 56 13.05 -31.42 -8.93
C GLY A 56 12.49 -30.06 -9.39
N GLY A 57 11.23 -30.00 -9.80
CA GLY A 57 10.54 -28.77 -10.20
C GLY A 57 9.91 -28.86 -11.58
N GLY A 58 9.24 -27.77 -11.94
CA GLY A 58 8.59 -27.63 -13.24
C GLY A 58 7.43 -26.64 -13.21
N ARG A 59 6.70 -26.58 -14.30
CA ARG A 59 5.52 -25.74 -14.44
C ARG A 59 4.27 -26.60 -14.30
N VAL A 60 3.41 -26.30 -13.30
CA VAL A 60 2.06 -26.87 -13.21
C VAL A 60 1.12 -25.98 -13.99
N VAL A 61 0.48 -26.51 -15.01
CA VAL A 61 -0.32 -25.76 -15.96
C VAL A 61 -1.81 -25.98 -15.70
N LEU A 62 -2.51 -24.87 -15.48
CA LEU A 62 -3.95 -24.78 -15.61
C LEU A 62 -4.26 -24.24 -17.01
N ASP A 63 -4.70 -25.11 -17.88
CA ASP A 63 -5.10 -24.75 -19.24
C ASP A 63 -6.58 -24.28 -19.26
N LYS A 64 -7.09 -23.90 -20.41
CA LYS A 64 -8.40 -23.26 -20.57
C LYS A 64 -9.53 -23.87 -19.73
N GLY A 65 -10.26 -23.02 -19.01
CA GLY A 65 -11.48 -23.30 -18.25
C GLY A 65 -11.39 -22.94 -16.78
N ASP A 66 -12.42 -23.24 -16.01
CA ASP A 66 -12.62 -22.78 -14.65
C ASP A 66 -12.32 -23.87 -13.63
N TYR A 67 -11.30 -23.69 -12.80
CA TYR A 67 -10.84 -24.65 -11.80
C TYR A 67 -11.25 -24.19 -10.39
N ILE A 68 -12.34 -24.73 -9.81
CA ILE A 68 -12.68 -24.43 -8.42
C ILE A 68 -11.67 -25.10 -7.48
N SER A 69 -11.12 -24.34 -6.53
CA SER A 69 -10.18 -24.85 -5.53
C SER A 69 -10.37 -24.20 -4.16
N GLY A 70 -10.04 -24.93 -3.12
CA GLY A 70 -9.65 -24.39 -1.83
C GLY A 70 -8.14 -24.11 -1.81
N SER A 71 -7.55 -24.07 -0.61
CA SER A 71 -6.12 -23.77 -0.45
C SER A 71 -5.23 -24.82 -1.11
N ILE A 72 -4.29 -24.35 -1.95
CA ILE A 72 -3.20 -25.14 -2.52
C ILE A 72 -1.86 -24.59 -2.08
N TYR A 73 -0.85 -25.47 -1.94
CA TYR A 73 0.50 -25.10 -1.51
C TYR A 73 1.50 -25.25 -2.65
N LEU A 74 2.13 -24.15 -3.03
CA LEU A 74 3.31 -24.21 -3.89
C LEU A 74 4.49 -24.82 -3.13
N LYS A 75 5.29 -25.58 -3.85
CA LYS A 75 6.49 -26.27 -3.33
C LYS A 75 7.73 -25.86 -4.10
N ASN A 76 8.89 -26.16 -3.54
CA ASN A 76 10.18 -25.80 -4.12
C ASN A 76 10.27 -26.12 -5.62
N ASN A 77 10.80 -25.15 -6.35
CA ASN A 77 11.07 -25.21 -7.77
C ASN A 77 9.81 -25.36 -8.66
N VAL A 78 8.62 -25.04 -8.16
CA VAL A 78 7.36 -25.14 -8.91
C VAL A 78 6.82 -23.76 -9.23
N THR A 79 6.44 -23.59 -10.50
CA THR A 79 5.65 -22.45 -10.99
C THR A 79 4.24 -22.89 -11.33
N LEU A 80 3.23 -22.28 -10.71
CA LEU A 80 1.84 -22.40 -11.14
C LEU A 80 1.63 -21.49 -12.36
N HIS A 81 1.35 -22.08 -13.50
CA HIS A 81 1.10 -21.36 -14.75
C HIS A 81 -0.38 -21.43 -15.11
N ILE A 82 -1.03 -20.29 -15.16
CA ILE A 82 -2.46 -20.17 -15.49
C ILE A 82 -2.54 -19.56 -16.89
N GLU A 83 -2.91 -20.39 -17.88
CA GLU A 83 -2.99 -19.94 -19.25
C GLU A 83 -4.08 -18.89 -19.45
N LYS A 84 -3.97 -18.13 -20.54
CA LYS A 84 -5.06 -17.27 -21.01
C LYS A 84 -6.36 -18.08 -21.13
N ASP A 85 -7.48 -17.52 -20.75
CA ASP A 85 -8.78 -18.19 -20.66
C ASP A 85 -8.89 -19.32 -19.60
N ALA A 86 -7.91 -19.43 -18.69
CA ALA A 86 -7.99 -20.27 -17.49
C ALA A 86 -8.23 -19.42 -16.25
N VAL A 87 -9.08 -19.91 -15.34
CA VAL A 87 -9.38 -19.24 -14.08
C VAL A 87 -9.24 -20.23 -12.93
N LEU A 88 -8.43 -19.89 -11.93
CA LEU A 88 -8.44 -20.54 -10.63
C LEU A 88 -9.49 -19.85 -9.76
N LEU A 89 -10.61 -20.51 -9.50
CA LEU A 89 -11.74 -19.98 -8.74
C LEU A 89 -11.70 -20.43 -7.28
N GLY A 90 -11.83 -19.49 -6.34
CA GLY A 90 -11.99 -19.83 -4.92
C GLY A 90 -13.26 -20.65 -4.64
N SER A 91 -13.16 -21.67 -3.77
CA SER A 91 -14.33 -22.42 -3.29
C SER A 91 -15.24 -21.52 -2.45
N LEU A 92 -16.56 -21.73 -2.53
CA LEU A 92 -17.53 -21.07 -1.64
C LEU A 92 -17.70 -21.77 -0.29
N ASN A 93 -16.99 -22.88 -0.05
CA ASN A 93 -17.06 -23.58 1.21
C ASN A 93 -15.86 -23.20 2.11
N PRO A 94 -16.08 -22.53 3.26
CA PRO A 94 -15.01 -22.14 4.17
C PRO A 94 -14.09 -23.30 4.61
N TYR A 95 -14.58 -24.54 4.67
CA TYR A 95 -13.79 -25.69 5.06
C TYR A 95 -12.79 -26.17 4.01
N ASP A 96 -12.87 -25.67 2.77
CA ASP A 96 -11.88 -25.96 1.73
C ASP A 96 -10.60 -25.13 1.88
N TYR A 97 -10.61 -24.14 2.77
CA TYR A 97 -9.46 -23.26 3.01
C TYR A 97 -8.72 -23.65 4.29
N ILE A 98 -7.41 -23.44 4.25
CA ILE A 98 -6.50 -23.77 5.34
C ILE A 98 -5.89 -22.47 5.89
N LYS A 99 -6.06 -22.23 7.18
CA LYS A 99 -5.26 -21.26 7.91
C LYS A 99 -3.92 -21.90 8.23
N ASP A 100 -2.87 -21.44 7.56
CA ASP A 100 -1.54 -22.03 7.73
C ASP A 100 -1.01 -21.84 9.17
N PRO A 101 -0.48 -22.86 9.83
CA PRO A 101 -0.04 -22.78 11.22
C PRO A 101 1.23 -21.94 11.42
N ASP A 102 2.08 -21.78 10.41
CA ASP A 102 3.29 -20.97 10.48
C ASP A 102 3.01 -19.52 10.03
N ALA A 103 2.40 -19.35 8.85
CA ALA A 103 2.05 -18.04 8.31
C ALA A 103 0.92 -17.36 9.09
N LYS A 104 0.03 -18.11 9.73
CA LYS A 104 -1.14 -17.63 10.49
C LYS A 104 -2.25 -16.98 9.65
N TRP A 105 -2.18 -17.13 8.34
CA TRP A 105 -3.13 -16.59 7.38
C TRP A 105 -3.76 -17.67 6.52
N THR A 106 -4.87 -17.32 5.89
CA THR A 106 -5.62 -18.18 4.98
C THR A 106 -5.50 -17.61 3.56
N ALA A 107 -5.21 -18.46 2.58
CA ALA A 107 -5.20 -18.03 1.17
C ALA A 107 -5.62 -19.16 0.24
N LEU A 108 -5.97 -18.78 -1.01
CA LEU A 108 -6.23 -19.74 -2.09
C LEU A 108 -4.93 -20.38 -2.56
N VAL A 109 -3.87 -19.58 -2.77
CA VAL A 109 -2.52 -20.07 -3.09
C VAL A 109 -1.58 -19.72 -1.96
N LEU A 110 -1.06 -20.72 -1.29
CA LEU A 110 -0.11 -20.64 -0.19
C LEU A 110 1.28 -21.09 -0.62
N ALA A 111 2.30 -20.47 -0.04
CA ALA A 111 3.66 -21.00 -0.05
C ALA A 111 4.34 -20.69 1.28
N VAL A 112 4.93 -21.69 1.93
CA VAL A 112 5.57 -21.55 3.23
C VAL A 112 6.96 -22.15 3.17
N LYS A 113 7.99 -21.34 3.43
CA LYS A 113 9.41 -21.76 3.45
C LYS A 113 9.83 -22.47 2.14
N ALA A 114 9.36 -21.95 1.01
CA ALA A 114 9.62 -22.52 -0.29
C ALA A 114 10.59 -21.65 -1.11
N ASP A 115 11.43 -22.30 -1.90
CA ASP A 115 12.44 -21.65 -2.75
C ASP A 115 12.14 -21.86 -4.23
N ASN A 116 12.49 -20.84 -5.05
CA ASN A 116 12.38 -20.87 -6.52
C ASN A 116 10.94 -21.18 -6.97
N ILE A 117 9.99 -20.42 -6.48
CA ILE A 117 8.57 -20.60 -6.77
C ILE A 117 8.01 -19.45 -7.60
N GLY A 118 6.89 -19.69 -8.25
CA GLY A 118 6.25 -18.63 -9.00
C GLY A 118 4.79 -18.89 -9.34
N ILE A 119 4.14 -17.80 -9.77
CA ILE A 119 2.84 -17.82 -10.44
C ILE A 119 2.99 -17.01 -11.71
N SER A 120 2.53 -17.52 -12.84
CA SER A 120 2.67 -16.86 -14.13
C SER A 120 1.52 -17.15 -15.07
N GLY A 121 1.45 -16.42 -16.16
CA GLY A 121 0.49 -16.63 -17.23
C GLY A 121 -0.51 -15.48 -17.34
N GLU A 122 -1.25 -15.45 -18.45
CA GLU A 122 -2.23 -14.40 -18.76
C GLU A 122 -3.65 -14.75 -18.25
N GLY A 123 -3.78 -15.78 -17.41
CA GLY A 123 -5.04 -16.19 -16.80
C GLY A 123 -5.38 -15.40 -15.55
N MET A 124 -6.27 -15.96 -14.72
CA MET A 124 -6.83 -15.26 -13.56
C MET A 124 -6.86 -16.14 -12.31
N ILE A 125 -6.66 -15.53 -11.16
CA ILE A 125 -7.04 -16.07 -9.85
C ILE A 125 -8.20 -15.20 -9.34
N ASP A 126 -9.40 -15.77 -9.23
CA ASP A 126 -10.60 -15.11 -8.73
C ASP A 126 -10.99 -15.73 -7.38
N GLY A 127 -10.81 -14.96 -6.31
CA GLY A 127 -11.14 -15.39 -4.96
C GLY A 127 -12.63 -15.48 -4.66
N ARG A 128 -13.50 -14.89 -5.50
CA ARG A 128 -14.95 -14.75 -5.26
C ARG A 128 -15.28 -14.17 -3.88
N GLY A 129 -14.48 -13.18 -3.48
CA GLY A 129 -14.31 -12.76 -2.09
C GLY A 129 -15.58 -12.30 -1.39
N PHE A 130 -16.50 -11.66 -2.09
CA PHE A 130 -17.78 -11.28 -1.50
C PHE A 130 -18.58 -12.52 -1.06
N ASP A 131 -18.79 -13.47 -1.97
CA ASP A 131 -19.56 -14.67 -1.69
C ASP A 131 -18.89 -15.53 -0.62
N VAL A 132 -17.55 -15.65 -0.69
CA VAL A 132 -16.75 -16.37 0.31
C VAL A 132 -16.83 -15.69 1.67
N GLY A 133 -16.69 -14.37 1.73
CA GLY A 133 -16.78 -13.58 2.96
C GLY A 133 -18.14 -13.74 3.65
N VAL A 134 -19.23 -13.65 2.88
CA VAL A 134 -20.59 -13.87 3.39
C VAL A 134 -20.75 -15.30 3.92
N ARG A 135 -20.20 -16.30 3.24
CA ARG A 135 -20.23 -17.69 3.74
C ARG A 135 -19.50 -17.88 5.06
N PHE A 136 -18.36 -17.20 5.26
CA PHE A 136 -17.69 -17.21 6.56
C PHE A 136 -18.58 -16.61 7.66
N VAL A 137 -19.28 -15.52 7.39
CA VAL A 137 -20.24 -14.92 8.34
C VAL A 137 -21.39 -15.87 8.64
N ASP A 138 -21.97 -16.52 7.62
CA ASP A 138 -23.02 -17.55 7.80
C ASP A 138 -22.54 -18.66 8.74
N PHE A 139 -21.31 -19.16 8.52
CA PHE A 139 -20.74 -20.25 9.32
C PHE A 139 -20.50 -19.87 10.79
N VAL A 140 -20.12 -18.61 11.05
CA VAL A 140 -20.02 -18.09 12.43
C VAL A 140 -21.41 -18.03 13.07
N HIS A 141 -22.42 -17.54 12.37
CA HIS A 141 -23.79 -17.48 12.87
C HIS A 141 -24.39 -18.88 13.12
N MET A 142 -23.99 -19.88 12.35
CA MET A 142 -24.36 -21.28 12.55
C MET A 142 -23.57 -21.97 13.67
N GLY A 143 -22.59 -21.33 14.26
CA GLY A 143 -21.68 -21.91 15.25
C GLY A 143 -20.69 -22.96 14.69
N LEU A 144 -20.45 -22.92 13.38
CA LEU A 144 -19.52 -23.82 12.68
C LEU A 144 -18.07 -23.30 12.65
N ILE A 145 -17.89 -22.00 12.80
CA ILE A 145 -16.61 -21.31 12.95
C ILE A 145 -16.69 -20.45 14.20
N ASP A 146 -15.69 -20.54 15.07
CA ASP A 146 -15.55 -19.70 16.26
C ASP A 146 -14.74 -18.44 15.91
N ASP A 147 -15.43 -17.32 15.75
CA ASP A 147 -14.81 -16.01 15.55
C ASP A 147 -15.71 -14.89 16.08
N LYS A 148 -15.08 -13.74 16.37
CA LYS A 148 -15.80 -12.51 16.70
C LYS A 148 -16.07 -11.73 15.39
N LEU A 149 -17.35 -11.46 15.13
CA LEU A 149 -17.72 -10.58 14.05
C LEU A 149 -17.43 -9.12 14.44
N GLY A 150 -16.60 -8.44 13.64
CA GLY A 150 -16.39 -7.01 13.71
C GLY A 150 -16.93 -6.37 12.44
N ASN A 151 -17.85 -5.41 12.55
CA ASN A 151 -18.51 -4.80 11.39
C ASN A 151 -19.12 -5.82 10.41
N ASP A 152 -19.81 -6.83 10.96
CA ASP A 152 -20.44 -7.92 10.19
C ASP A 152 -19.47 -8.71 9.29
N ARG A 153 -18.22 -8.80 9.70
CA ARG A 153 -17.17 -9.59 9.04
C ARG A 153 -16.36 -10.40 10.04
N VAL A 154 -15.83 -11.54 9.61
CA VAL A 154 -14.89 -12.33 10.40
C VAL A 154 -13.49 -11.73 10.38
N ASN A 155 -12.62 -12.20 11.26
CA ASN A 155 -11.23 -11.76 11.33
C ASN A 155 -10.51 -11.89 9.97
N GLU A 156 -9.66 -10.92 9.66
CA GLU A 156 -8.91 -10.87 8.41
C GLU A 156 -8.07 -12.11 8.14
N THR A 157 -7.46 -12.70 9.17
CA THR A 157 -6.59 -13.87 9.02
C THR A 157 -7.32 -15.18 8.70
N ILE A 158 -8.65 -15.19 8.77
CA ILE A 158 -9.50 -16.38 8.46
C ILE A 158 -10.05 -16.26 7.03
N ARG A 159 -10.26 -15.05 6.54
CA ARG A 159 -10.73 -14.80 5.19
C ARG A 159 -9.63 -15.05 4.18
N PRO A 160 -9.86 -15.85 3.12
CA PRO A 160 -8.79 -16.18 2.18
C PRO A 160 -8.34 -14.99 1.35
N GLU A 161 -7.04 -14.80 1.31
CA GLU A 161 -6.33 -14.02 0.29
C GLU A 161 -6.26 -14.80 -1.02
N ASN A 162 -5.96 -14.15 -2.13
CA ASN A 162 -5.66 -14.89 -3.36
C ASN A 162 -4.29 -15.57 -3.25
N ILE A 163 -3.29 -14.86 -2.73
CA ILE A 163 -1.91 -15.36 -2.60
C ILE A 163 -1.36 -14.97 -1.24
N HIS A 164 -0.77 -15.94 -0.53
CA HIS A 164 0.05 -15.68 0.64
C HIS A 164 1.35 -16.49 0.60
N MET A 165 2.48 -15.80 0.64
CA MET A 165 3.81 -16.43 0.67
C MET A 165 4.57 -16.02 1.91
N TYR A 166 5.01 -17.00 2.70
CA TYR A 166 5.67 -16.79 3.98
C TYR A 166 7.05 -17.43 4.02
N LEU A 167 8.10 -16.64 4.35
CA LEU A 167 9.51 -17.09 4.43
C LEU A 167 10.00 -17.75 3.13
N CYS A 168 9.55 -17.28 1.98
CA CYS A 168 9.95 -17.81 0.67
C CYS A 168 11.12 -17.01 0.08
N ASN A 169 11.88 -17.66 -0.81
CA ASN A 169 13.03 -17.04 -1.47
C ASN A 169 13.01 -17.33 -2.97
N ASN A 170 13.48 -16.37 -3.79
CA ASN A 170 13.40 -16.41 -5.25
C ASN A 170 11.97 -16.63 -5.76
N VAL A 171 11.12 -15.65 -5.49
CA VAL A 171 9.70 -15.67 -5.84
C VAL A 171 9.46 -14.84 -7.09
N THR A 172 8.73 -15.35 -8.06
CA THR A 172 8.34 -14.61 -9.26
C THR A 172 6.84 -14.68 -9.50
N ILE A 173 6.18 -13.52 -9.55
CA ILE A 173 4.76 -13.39 -9.91
C ILE A 173 4.69 -12.57 -11.19
N LYS A 174 4.10 -13.13 -12.25
CA LYS A 174 4.22 -12.50 -13.55
C LYS A 174 2.98 -12.63 -14.43
N ASP A 175 2.57 -11.51 -15.04
CA ASP A 175 1.55 -11.40 -16.10
C ASP A 175 0.15 -11.93 -15.70
N ILE A 176 -0.13 -12.15 -14.43
CA ILE A 176 -1.37 -12.72 -13.90
C ILE A 176 -2.39 -11.65 -13.51
N THR A 177 -3.68 -11.96 -13.65
CA THR A 177 -4.76 -11.15 -13.06
C THR A 177 -5.21 -11.75 -11.71
N LEU A 178 -5.25 -10.92 -10.68
CA LEU A 178 -5.74 -11.26 -9.35
C LEU A 178 -7.06 -10.51 -9.11
N LYS A 179 -8.12 -11.24 -8.80
CA LYS A 179 -9.46 -10.67 -8.72
C LYS A 179 -10.17 -11.07 -7.44
N ASP A 180 -10.94 -10.15 -6.90
CA ASP A 180 -11.94 -10.33 -5.84
C ASP A 180 -11.51 -11.27 -4.69
N PRO A 181 -10.48 -10.94 -3.89
CA PRO A 181 -10.13 -11.71 -2.70
C PRO A 181 -11.15 -11.48 -1.56
N ALA A 182 -11.24 -12.40 -0.60
CA ALA A 182 -12.06 -12.17 0.60
C ALA A 182 -11.35 -11.33 1.67
N CYS A 183 -10.05 -11.07 1.50
CA CYS A 183 -9.21 -10.22 2.33
C CYS A 183 -8.17 -9.50 1.44
N TRP A 184 -6.92 -9.37 1.86
CA TRP A 184 -5.84 -8.83 1.03
C TRP A 184 -5.64 -9.65 -0.24
N THR A 185 -5.26 -8.99 -1.33
CA THR A 185 -5.17 -9.71 -2.61
C THR A 185 -3.95 -10.62 -2.65
N GLN A 186 -2.79 -10.08 -2.32
CA GLN A 186 -1.52 -10.81 -2.31
C GLN A 186 -0.63 -10.29 -1.19
N GLN A 187 -0.19 -11.19 -0.36
CA GLN A 187 0.73 -10.90 0.74
C GLN A 187 2.03 -11.70 0.61
N TYR A 188 3.13 -11.00 0.79
CA TYR A 188 4.47 -11.57 0.86
C TYR A 188 5.06 -11.20 2.21
N ASP A 189 5.24 -12.18 3.09
CA ASP A 189 5.74 -11.97 4.45
C ASP A 189 7.10 -12.66 4.62
N LYS A 190 8.11 -11.89 4.98
CA LYS A 190 9.52 -12.30 5.16
C LYS A 190 10.12 -13.03 3.95
N CYS A 191 9.66 -12.66 2.76
CA CYS A 191 10.20 -13.17 1.51
C CYS A 191 11.46 -12.41 1.08
N ARG A 192 12.31 -13.08 0.28
CA ARG A 192 13.52 -12.47 -0.29
C ARG A 192 13.60 -12.74 -1.79
N ASN A 193 14.26 -11.82 -2.50
CA ASN A 193 14.40 -11.91 -3.96
C ASN A 193 13.04 -12.10 -4.63
N LEU A 194 12.16 -11.10 -4.46
CA LEU A 194 10.79 -11.12 -4.96
C LEU A 194 10.68 -10.25 -6.21
N LEU A 195 10.18 -10.82 -7.29
CA LEU A 195 9.81 -10.09 -8.52
C LEU A 195 8.30 -10.20 -8.76
N ILE A 196 7.64 -9.04 -8.84
CA ILE A 196 6.25 -8.88 -9.25
C ILE A 196 6.25 -8.02 -10.50
N ASP A 197 5.89 -8.58 -11.66
CA ASP A 197 6.01 -7.92 -12.96
C ASP A 197 4.76 -8.14 -13.82
N GLY A 198 4.12 -7.08 -14.27
CA GLY A 198 2.95 -7.14 -15.15
C GLY A 198 1.67 -7.67 -14.51
N VAL A 199 1.56 -7.60 -13.16
CA VAL A 199 0.39 -8.09 -12.44
C VAL A 199 -0.74 -7.06 -12.52
N THR A 200 -1.95 -7.54 -12.82
CA THR A 200 -3.19 -6.76 -12.73
C THR A 200 -3.99 -7.19 -11.51
N VAL A 201 -4.41 -6.24 -10.70
CA VAL A 201 -5.29 -6.46 -9.54
C VAL A 201 -6.61 -5.73 -9.76
N ASP A 202 -7.72 -6.45 -9.60
CA ASP A 202 -9.09 -5.93 -9.55
C ASP A 202 -9.76 -6.46 -8.28
N ALA A 203 -9.65 -5.70 -7.18
CA ALA A 203 -10.01 -6.15 -5.84
C ALA A 203 -10.90 -5.10 -5.13
N LYS A 204 -12.21 -5.16 -5.41
CA LYS A 204 -13.19 -4.17 -4.93
C LYS A 204 -14.47 -4.77 -4.39
N CYS A 205 -14.43 -6.02 -3.97
CA CYS A 205 -15.66 -6.76 -3.69
C CYS A 205 -15.97 -6.89 -2.19
N TYR A 206 -14.96 -6.73 -1.31
CA TYR A 206 -15.14 -6.96 0.11
C TYR A 206 -14.22 -6.06 0.96
N TRP A 207 -14.26 -6.22 2.29
CA TRP A 207 -13.43 -5.50 3.25
C TRP A 207 -11.96 -5.91 3.16
N ASN A 208 -11.05 -4.92 3.33
CA ASN A 208 -9.60 -5.12 3.34
C ASN A 208 -9.10 -5.75 2.03
N ASN A 209 -9.62 -5.30 0.90
CA ASN A 209 -9.09 -5.70 -0.39
C ASN A 209 -7.89 -4.80 -0.76
N ASP A 210 -6.81 -4.92 0.03
CA ASP A 210 -5.51 -4.34 -0.30
C ASP A 210 -4.98 -4.98 -1.59
N GLY A 211 -4.31 -4.20 -2.43
CA GLY A 211 -3.85 -4.70 -3.73
C GLY A 211 -2.57 -5.51 -3.63
N LEU A 212 -1.59 -5.02 -2.89
CA LEU A 212 -0.28 -5.64 -2.67
C LEU A 212 0.22 -5.33 -1.26
N ASP A 213 0.53 -6.35 -0.49
CA ASP A 213 1.13 -6.26 0.82
C ASP A 213 2.52 -6.89 0.87
N VAL A 214 3.54 -6.05 1.06
CA VAL A 214 4.93 -6.47 1.23
C VAL A 214 5.32 -6.29 2.69
N VAL A 215 5.52 -7.40 3.40
CA VAL A 215 5.70 -7.44 4.85
C VAL A 215 7.07 -7.99 5.20
N ASP A 216 7.92 -7.20 5.85
CA ASP A 216 9.25 -7.64 6.31
C ASP A 216 10.12 -8.33 5.22
N CYS A 217 10.00 -7.90 3.95
CA CYS A 217 10.68 -8.49 2.79
C CYS A 217 11.96 -7.74 2.43
N SER A 218 12.88 -8.41 1.72
CA SER A 218 14.09 -7.79 1.19
C SER A 218 14.35 -8.15 -0.28
N ASP A 219 15.00 -7.22 -1.00
CA ASP A 219 15.35 -7.37 -2.40
C ASP A 219 14.11 -7.61 -3.28
N VAL A 220 13.20 -6.62 -3.27
CA VAL A 220 11.90 -6.69 -3.94
C VAL A 220 11.85 -5.74 -5.14
N ILE A 221 11.39 -6.24 -6.26
CA ILE A 221 11.08 -5.45 -7.46
C ILE A 221 9.60 -5.64 -7.81
N VAL A 222 8.86 -4.53 -7.85
CA VAL A 222 7.48 -4.45 -8.33
C VAL A 222 7.48 -3.54 -9.55
N ARG A 223 7.02 -4.03 -10.70
CA ARG A 223 7.01 -3.20 -11.89
C ARG A 223 5.91 -3.54 -12.88
N ASN A 224 5.54 -2.55 -13.69
CA ASN A 224 4.56 -2.70 -14.76
C ASN A 224 3.20 -3.21 -14.27
N CYS A 225 2.85 -2.94 -13.01
CA CYS A 225 1.62 -3.43 -12.38
C CYS A 225 0.51 -2.38 -12.45
N TYR A 226 -0.73 -2.87 -12.54
CA TYR A 226 -1.95 -2.09 -12.42
C TYR A 226 -2.75 -2.61 -11.23
N ILE A 227 -3.05 -1.76 -10.26
CA ILE A 227 -3.81 -2.12 -9.06
C ILE A 227 -5.03 -1.22 -8.93
N ASP A 228 -6.21 -1.82 -8.87
CA ASP A 228 -7.48 -1.18 -8.54
C ASP A 228 -8.09 -1.93 -7.33
N SER A 229 -8.06 -1.30 -6.15
CA SER A 229 -8.36 -1.94 -4.86
C SER A 229 -9.30 -1.08 -4.01
N SER A 230 -10.17 -1.71 -3.21
CA SER A 230 -11.02 -0.98 -2.26
C SER A 230 -10.33 -0.65 -0.94
N ASP A 231 -9.12 -1.12 -0.72
CA ASP A 231 -8.22 -0.71 0.36
C ASP A 231 -6.85 -0.32 -0.24
N ASP A 232 -5.76 -0.24 0.52
CA ASP A 232 -4.47 0.30 0.08
C ASP A 232 -3.93 -0.39 -1.19
N SER A 233 -3.43 0.37 -2.20
CA SER A 233 -2.94 -0.22 -3.45
C SER A 233 -1.57 -0.89 -3.29
N TYR A 234 -0.54 -0.10 -2.96
CA TYR A 234 0.85 -0.54 -2.75
C TYR A 234 1.20 -0.36 -1.29
N CYS A 235 1.12 -1.44 -0.52
CA CYS A 235 1.22 -1.40 0.92
C CYS A 235 2.48 -2.10 1.44
N PHE A 236 3.21 -1.43 2.32
CA PHE A 236 4.43 -1.93 2.97
C PHE A 236 4.21 -1.97 4.47
N LYS A 237 4.30 -3.16 5.05
CA LYS A 237 4.00 -3.41 6.46
C LYS A 237 5.17 -4.07 7.19
N SER A 238 5.15 -4.05 8.50
CA SER A 238 6.04 -4.84 9.35
C SER A 238 5.26 -5.32 10.56
N HIS A 239 5.20 -6.64 10.72
CA HIS A 239 4.47 -7.28 11.81
C HIS A 239 5.31 -7.51 13.06
N SER A 240 6.63 -7.35 12.96
CA SER A 240 7.58 -7.68 14.04
C SER A 240 8.53 -6.51 14.30
N ASN A 241 8.89 -6.29 15.58
CA ASN A 241 9.90 -5.30 15.93
C ASN A 241 11.28 -5.62 15.33
N ASP A 242 11.55 -6.88 15.03
CA ASP A 242 12.78 -7.36 14.40
C ASP A 242 12.64 -7.44 12.87
N GLY A 243 11.46 -7.13 12.33
CA GLY A 243 11.17 -7.14 10.90
C GLY A 243 12.04 -6.15 10.15
N VAL A 244 12.41 -6.49 8.93
CA VAL A 244 13.20 -5.62 8.05
C VAL A 244 12.65 -5.68 6.64
N SER A 245 12.16 -4.54 6.16
CA SER A 245 11.84 -4.31 4.76
C SER A 245 12.95 -3.46 4.13
N GLU A 246 13.71 -4.00 3.18
CA GLU A 246 14.84 -3.27 2.60
C GLU A 246 15.07 -3.59 1.11
N ASN A 247 15.67 -2.64 0.40
CA ASN A 247 15.99 -2.75 -1.02
C ASN A 247 14.73 -2.99 -1.87
N ILE A 248 13.76 -2.12 -1.75
CA ILE A 248 12.47 -2.20 -2.44
C ILE A 248 12.46 -1.21 -3.60
N LEU A 249 12.20 -1.69 -4.81
CA LEU A 249 11.97 -0.89 -5.99
C LEU A 249 10.55 -1.12 -6.51
N VAL A 250 9.80 -0.03 -6.68
CA VAL A 250 8.49 -0.03 -7.34
C VAL A 250 8.58 0.91 -8.53
N GLU A 251 8.35 0.43 -9.75
CA GLU A 251 8.50 1.27 -10.93
C GLU A 251 7.48 1.00 -12.03
N ASN A 252 7.12 2.04 -12.78
CA ASN A 252 6.19 1.96 -13.92
C ASN A 252 4.82 1.35 -13.51
N CYS A 253 4.30 1.73 -12.38
CA CYS A 253 3.09 1.16 -11.82
C CYS A 253 1.95 2.17 -11.72
N VAL A 254 0.74 1.66 -11.78
CA VAL A 254 -0.50 2.44 -11.67
C VAL A 254 -1.32 1.94 -10.51
N GLY A 255 -1.85 2.86 -9.69
CA GLY A 255 -2.70 2.54 -8.55
C GLY A 255 -3.96 3.37 -8.52
N ARG A 256 -5.08 2.74 -8.18
CA ARG A 256 -6.35 3.33 -7.81
C ARG A 256 -6.83 2.68 -6.52
N SER A 257 -7.42 3.46 -5.59
CA SER A 257 -7.77 2.91 -4.28
C SER A 257 -8.92 3.68 -3.61
N SER A 258 -9.76 2.98 -2.89
CA SER A 258 -10.69 3.58 -1.93
C SER A 258 -9.99 3.92 -0.59
N ALA A 259 -8.69 3.68 -0.46
CA ALA A 259 -7.85 4.05 0.67
C ALA A 259 -6.60 4.82 0.19
N ASN A 260 -5.39 4.25 0.23
CA ASN A 260 -4.16 4.95 -0.12
C ASN A 260 -3.48 4.37 -1.37
N GLY A 261 -2.77 5.21 -2.11
CA GLY A 261 -1.96 4.78 -3.25
C GLY A 261 -0.69 4.05 -2.80
N ILE A 262 0.27 4.78 -2.24
CA ILE A 262 1.49 4.25 -1.62
C ILE A 262 1.34 4.36 -0.11
N LYS A 263 1.43 3.24 0.60
CA LYS A 263 1.21 3.16 2.05
C LYS A 263 2.33 2.45 2.78
N PHE A 264 2.88 3.09 3.80
CA PHE A 264 3.66 2.44 4.85
C PHE A 264 2.73 2.25 6.06
N GLY A 265 2.38 1.01 6.34
CA GLY A 265 1.48 0.67 7.45
C GLY A 265 0.11 0.06 7.04
N THR A 266 -0.83 -0.12 7.96
CA THR A 266 -0.76 0.41 9.34
C THR A 266 0.24 -0.31 10.24
N TYR A 267 0.44 -1.60 10.09
CA TYR A 267 1.45 -2.33 10.88
C TYR A 267 2.85 -1.81 10.57
N THR A 268 3.42 -0.97 11.44
CA THR A 268 4.74 -0.34 11.27
C THR A 268 5.60 -0.56 12.51
N ARG A 269 6.12 -1.79 12.69
CA ARG A 269 6.86 -2.18 13.89
C ARG A 269 8.37 -2.23 13.70
N GLY A 270 8.84 -2.75 12.58
CA GLY A 270 10.26 -3.01 12.30
C GLY A 270 10.96 -1.87 11.55
N LYS A 271 11.83 -2.24 10.63
CA LYS A 271 12.67 -1.31 9.87
C LYS A 271 12.28 -1.26 8.41
N PHE A 272 12.21 -0.04 7.87
CA PHE A 272 11.98 0.21 6.45
C PHE A 272 13.12 1.09 5.94
N LYS A 273 13.90 0.60 4.97
CA LYS A 273 15.04 1.33 4.43
C LYS A 273 15.31 1.03 2.96
N HIS A 274 15.87 1.99 2.24
CA HIS A 274 16.21 1.85 0.83
C HIS A 274 15.02 1.58 -0.07
N PHE A 275 13.96 2.40 0.05
CA PHE A 275 12.79 2.33 -0.81
C PHE A 275 12.92 3.30 -1.99
N ARG A 276 12.58 2.84 -3.17
CA ARG A 276 12.61 3.63 -4.40
C ARG A 276 11.33 3.42 -5.18
N PHE A 277 10.57 4.50 -5.35
CA PHE A 277 9.38 4.53 -6.20
C PHE A 277 9.70 5.38 -7.42
N LYS A 278 9.42 4.87 -8.62
CA LYS A 278 9.74 5.57 -9.87
C LYS A 278 8.62 5.46 -10.88
N ASN A 279 8.30 6.57 -11.52
CA ASN A 279 7.30 6.61 -12.59
C ASN A 279 5.98 5.93 -12.19
N MET A 280 5.37 6.46 -11.11
CA MET A 280 4.10 5.99 -10.58
C MET A 280 2.95 6.89 -11.02
N THR A 281 1.79 6.31 -11.26
CA THR A 281 0.53 7.04 -11.39
C THR A 281 -0.45 6.54 -10.33
N ILE A 282 -0.93 7.46 -9.50
CA ILE A 282 -2.00 7.20 -8.52
C ILE A 282 -3.19 8.08 -8.91
N PHE A 283 -4.36 7.51 -9.04
CA PHE A 283 -5.53 8.28 -9.47
C PHE A 283 -6.80 7.81 -8.76
N ASP A 284 -7.83 8.67 -8.74
CA ASP A 284 -9.13 8.40 -8.11
C ASP A 284 -8.99 7.70 -6.76
N THR A 285 -8.11 8.22 -5.91
CA THR A 285 -7.75 7.59 -4.63
C THR A 285 -8.33 8.39 -3.47
N TYR A 286 -9.12 7.73 -2.62
CA TYR A 286 -9.92 8.40 -1.60
C TYR A 286 -9.08 9.10 -0.55
N ARG A 287 -8.06 8.42 0.00
CA ARG A 287 -7.19 8.99 1.04
C ARG A 287 -5.97 9.65 0.41
N SER A 288 -4.78 9.16 0.68
CA SER A 288 -3.56 9.82 0.24
C SER A 288 -2.89 9.12 -0.93
N ALA A 289 -2.31 9.90 -1.84
CA ALA A 289 -1.40 9.35 -2.84
C ALA A 289 -0.15 8.74 -2.19
N ILE A 290 0.38 9.41 -1.16
CA ILE A 290 1.53 8.98 -0.38
C ILE A 290 1.19 9.05 1.10
N THR A 291 1.26 7.93 1.80
CA THR A 291 1.21 7.84 3.27
C THR A 291 2.46 7.15 3.78
N ILE A 292 3.31 7.85 4.52
CA ILE A 292 4.45 7.28 5.23
C ILE A 292 4.27 7.58 6.72
N ALA A 293 3.92 6.54 7.48
CA ALA A 293 3.60 6.72 8.89
C ALA A 293 4.33 5.69 9.76
N THR A 294 5.03 6.16 10.80
CA THR A 294 5.50 5.29 11.88
C THR A 294 4.62 5.52 13.11
N VAL A 295 3.69 4.63 13.35
CA VAL A 295 2.75 4.72 14.49
C VAL A 295 2.85 3.55 15.46
N ASP A 296 3.54 2.48 15.08
CA ASP A 296 3.74 1.28 15.90
C ASP A 296 5.21 1.06 16.28
N GLY A 297 6.05 2.10 16.13
CA GLY A 297 7.45 2.05 16.55
C GLY A 297 8.47 1.83 15.44
N ALA A 298 8.09 1.87 14.17
CA ALA A 298 9.00 1.62 13.06
C ALA A 298 10.13 2.63 12.94
N GLN A 299 11.24 2.16 12.40
CA GLN A 299 12.37 2.94 11.93
C GLN A 299 12.28 3.07 10.41
N ILE A 300 11.89 4.24 9.91
CA ILE A 300 11.72 4.48 8.47
C ILE A 300 12.78 5.48 8.00
N GLU A 301 13.62 5.07 7.04
CA GLU A 301 14.68 5.93 6.48
C GLU A 301 14.98 5.62 5.00
N ASP A 302 15.54 6.60 4.32
CA ASP A 302 16.00 6.50 2.93
C ASP A 302 14.89 6.04 1.96
N VAL A 303 13.83 6.83 1.92
CA VAL A 303 12.71 6.65 0.98
C VAL A 303 12.78 7.73 -0.09
N GLU A 304 12.83 7.33 -1.35
CA GLU A 304 12.77 8.24 -2.50
C GLU A 304 11.57 7.91 -3.39
N ILE A 305 10.76 8.93 -3.68
CA ILE A 305 9.64 8.88 -4.62
C ILE A 305 9.98 9.85 -5.75
N ASP A 306 10.17 9.34 -6.96
CA ASP A 306 10.57 10.09 -8.15
C ASP A 306 9.58 9.89 -9.29
N SER A 307 9.13 10.97 -9.89
CA SER A 307 8.21 10.93 -11.04
C SER A 307 6.85 10.30 -10.67
N LEU A 308 6.13 10.95 -9.75
CA LEU A 308 4.77 10.58 -9.36
C LEU A 308 3.75 11.53 -9.99
N ARG A 309 2.75 10.95 -10.65
CA ARG A 309 1.54 11.64 -11.06
C ARG A 309 0.36 11.22 -10.19
N SER A 310 -0.23 12.16 -9.46
CA SER A 310 -1.36 11.93 -8.55
C SER A 310 -2.56 12.75 -9.03
N ILE A 311 -3.61 12.08 -9.50
CA ILE A 311 -4.78 12.72 -10.10
C ILE A 311 -6.04 12.34 -9.35
N HIS A 312 -6.82 13.34 -8.91
CA HIS A 312 -8.01 13.11 -8.10
C HIS A 312 -7.71 12.24 -6.87
N THR A 313 -6.80 12.70 -6.02
CA THR A 313 -6.49 12.03 -4.74
C THR A 313 -6.86 12.93 -3.58
N GLY A 314 -7.41 12.37 -2.52
CA GLY A 314 -7.90 13.15 -1.38
C GLY A 314 -6.81 13.93 -0.64
N ASN A 315 -5.59 13.42 -0.64
CA ASN A 315 -4.42 14.10 -0.07
C ASN A 315 -3.14 13.72 -0.82
N PRO A 316 -2.29 14.67 -1.24
CA PRO A 316 -1.07 14.34 -1.98
C PRO A 316 0.00 13.67 -1.12
N ILE A 317 0.28 14.21 0.08
CA ILE A 317 1.42 13.81 0.92
C ILE A 317 1.00 13.81 2.39
N PHE A 318 1.08 12.65 3.02
CA PHE A 318 0.83 12.44 4.43
C PHE A 318 2.01 11.73 5.10
N LEU A 319 2.84 12.48 5.83
CA LEU A 319 3.96 11.96 6.61
C LEU A 319 3.66 12.14 8.09
N ARG A 320 3.77 11.07 8.88
CA ARG A 320 3.38 11.11 10.28
C ARG A 320 4.21 10.21 11.20
N THR A 321 4.44 10.69 12.42
CA THR A 321 4.86 9.85 13.55
C THR A 321 3.75 9.73 14.60
N GLY A 322 3.69 8.60 15.31
CA GLY A 322 2.71 8.34 16.36
C GLY A 322 3.20 7.25 17.31
N THR A 323 2.36 6.93 18.32
CA THR A 323 2.71 5.98 19.40
C THR A 323 1.60 4.98 19.69
N ARG A 324 0.91 4.49 18.64
CA ARG A 324 -0.28 3.65 18.78
C ARG A 324 0.01 2.31 19.48
N HIS A 325 1.07 1.62 19.07
CA HIS A 325 1.48 0.31 19.60
C HIS A 325 3.00 0.24 19.81
N VAL A 326 3.58 1.26 20.42
CA VAL A 326 5.02 1.32 20.68
C VAL A 326 5.33 0.61 21.99
N ASN A 327 6.24 -0.36 21.96
CA ASN A 327 6.74 -1.04 23.15
C ASN A 327 7.80 -0.18 23.86
N GLU A 328 7.90 -0.31 25.19
CA GLU A 328 8.94 0.36 25.96
C GLU A 328 10.34 0.03 25.44
N GLY A 329 11.19 1.05 25.31
CA GLY A 329 12.56 0.90 24.84
C GLY A 329 12.75 0.81 23.33
N HIS A 330 11.67 0.83 22.53
CA HIS A 330 11.79 0.86 21.08
C HIS A 330 12.04 2.27 20.57
N THR A 331 13.04 2.46 19.72
CA THR A 331 13.39 3.75 19.13
C THR A 331 12.80 3.85 17.73
N ALA A 332 11.70 4.58 17.60
CA ALA A 332 11.10 4.90 16.31
C ALA A 332 11.76 6.14 15.69
N PHE A 333 11.72 6.24 14.36
CA PHE A 333 12.03 7.47 13.63
C PHE A 333 11.44 7.46 12.21
N LEU A 334 11.25 8.66 11.67
CA LEU A 334 10.90 8.89 10.27
C LEU A 334 11.81 9.98 9.72
N LYS A 335 12.72 9.61 8.83
CA LYS A 335 13.73 10.54 8.31
C LYS A 335 14.22 10.21 6.91
N ASP A 336 14.91 11.18 6.30
CA ASP A 336 15.59 11.04 5.01
C ASP A 336 14.59 10.66 3.89
N ILE A 337 13.53 11.45 3.76
CA ILE A 337 12.47 11.28 2.75
C ILE A 337 12.67 12.28 1.63
N VAL A 338 12.73 11.81 0.39
CA VAL A 338 12.82 12.63 -0.81
C VAL A 338 11.62 12.36 -1.71
N ILE A 339 10.85 13.40 -2.01
CA ILE A 339 9.77 13.36 -3.01
C ILE A 339 10.14 14.36 -4.09
N LYS A 340 10.25 13.89 -5.33
CA LYS A 340 10.67 14.75 -6.43
C LYS A 340 9.94 14.46 -7.73
N ASN A 341 9.87 15.49 -8.59
CA ASN A 341 9.22 15.42 -9.90
C ASN A 341 7.76 14.93 -9.78
N MET A 342 6.99 15.56 -8.88
CA MET A 342 5.61 15.19 -8.61
C MET A 342 4.64 16.24 -9.16
N TYR A 343 3.58 15.74 -9.78
CA TYR A 343 2.38 16.54 -10.07
C TYR A 343 1.19 15.94 -9.32
N ALA A 344 0.37 16.78 -8.67
CA ALA A 344 -0.82 16.34 -7.96
C ALA A 344 -2.02 17.26 -8.14
N GLU A 345 -3.21 16.66 -8.24
CA GLU A 345 -4.50 17.34 -8.22
C GLU A 345 -5.39 16.73 -7.13
N VAL A 346 -5.91 17.57 -6.26
CA VAL A 346 -6.87 17.19 -5.22
C VAL A 346 -8.26 17.68 -5.65
N PRO A 347 -9.24 16.78 -5.83
CA PRO A 347 -10.61 17.19 -6.12
C PRO A 347 -11.32 17.68 -4.85
N LEU A 348 -12.38 18.46 -5.00
CA LEU A 348 -13.20 18.89 -3.86
C LEU A 348 -14.04 17.74 -3.29
N ASP A 349 -14.58 16.92 -4.17
CA ASP A 349 -15.45 15.78 -3.86
C ASP A 349 -14.66 14.48 -3.57
N LYS A 350 -15.40 13.43 -3.27
CA LYS A 350 -14.86 12.10 -2.99
C LYS A 350 -14.32 11.46 -4.27
N PRO A 351 -13.02 11.17 -4.37
CA PRO A 351 -12.39 10.77 -5.63
C PRO A 351 -12.62 9.31 -6.03
N ASP A 352 -13.01 8.44 -5.13
CA ASP A 352 -13.20 7.01 -5.37
C ASP A 352 -14.64 6.63 -5.77
N ALA A 353 -15.40 7.58 -6.29
CA ALA A 353 -16.76 7.33 -6.75
C ALA A 353 -16.80 6.22 -7.82
N GLY A 354 -17.81 5.34 -7.73
CA GLY A 354 -18.03 4.26 -8.68
C GLY A 354 -17.47 2.90 -8.28
N TYR A 355 -16.92 2.74 -7.08
CA TYR A 355 -16.69 1.41 -6.52
C TYR A 355 -18.02 0.74 -6.17
N SER A 356 -18.14 -0.56 -6.47
CA SER A 356 -19.30 -1.36 -6.06
C SER A 356 -19.31 -1.65 -4.55
N TYR A 357 -18.14 -1.64 -3.93
CA TYR A 357 -17.93 -1.71 -2.50
C TYR A 357 -17.08 -0.51 -2.07
N GLU A 358 -17.59 0.23 -1.11
CA GLU A 358 -16.88 1.35 -0.50
C GLU A 358 -16.42 0.97 0.90
N GLY A 359 -15.14 1.22 1.18
CA GLY A 359 -14.57 1.07 2.52
C GLY A 359 -15.21 2.04 3.52
N PRO A 360 -14.72 2.09 4.77
CA PRO A 360 -15.22 3.02 5.77
C PRO A 360 -15.26 4.44 5.23
N VAL A 361 -16.43 5.06 5.28
CA VAL A 361 -16.62 6.44 4.82
C VAL A 361 -16.06 7.37 5.89
N GLU A 362 -15.13 8.23 5.49
CA GLU A 362 -14.69 9.34 6.33
C GLU A 362 -15.80 10.40 6.40
N ASP A 363 -16.00 10.93 7.58
CA ASP A 363 -17.05 11.94 7.83
C ASP A 363 -16.58 13.36 7.44
N LEU A 364 -15.97 13.45 6.25
CA LEU A 364 -15.53 14.72 5.66
C LEU A 364 -16.34 15.03 4.40
N PRO A 365 -17.03 16.17 4.38
CA PRO A 365 -17.87 16.53 3.24
C PRO A 365 -17.08 16.90 1.98
N ARG A 366 -15.77 17.17 2.12
CA ARG A 366 -14.92 17.65 1.04
C ARG A 366 -13.42 17.53 1.38
N ASN A 367 -12.57 17.50 0.37
CA ASN A 367 -11.13 17.41 0.51
C ASN A 367 -10.49 18.79 0.72
N VAL A 368 -10.52 19.31 1.92
CA VAL A 368 -9.93 20.61 2.29
C VAL A 368 -8.66 20.49 3.14
N CYS A 369 -8.17 19.28 3.36
CA CYS A 369 -6.96 19.04 4.13
C CYS A 369 -5.70 19.38 3.31
N PRO A 370 -4.71 20.05 3.91
CA PRO A 370 -3.41 20.27 3.27
C PRO A 370 -2.60 18.98 3.16
N SER A 371 -1.49 18.99 2.41
CA SER A 371 -0.41 18.03 2.64
C SER A 371 0.12 18.17 4.07
N ILE A 372 0.37 17.04 4.75
CA ILE A 372 0.71 17.01 6.18
C ILE A 372 2.09 16.40 6.38
N ILE A 373 2.94 17.09 7.16
CA ILE A 373 4.21 16.57 7.68
C ILE A 373 4.17 16.80 9.19
N ALA A 374 3.64 15.84 9.95
CA ALA A 374 3.36 16.00 11.36
C ALA A 374 4.07 14.93 12.22
N GLY A 375 5.12 15.37 12.91
CA GLY A 375 5.77 14.60 13.96
C GLY A 375 5.07 14.77 15.32
N LEU A 376 5.68 14.21 16.36
CA LEU A 376 5.36 14.46 17.76
C LEU A 376 6.49 15.24 18.43
N PRO A 377 6.27 15.94 19.54
CA PRO A 377 7.31 16.70 20.26
C PRO A 377 8.56 15.85 20.57
N GLY A 378 8.37 14.60 20.97
CA GLY A 378 9.45 13.63 21.28
C GLY A 378 9.85 12.70 20.13
N LEU A 379 9.15 12.76 19.00
CA LEU A 379 9.36 11.88 17.84
C LEU A 379 9.17 12.69 16.56
N ARG A 380 10.17 13.50 16.22
CA ARG A 380 10.13 14.46 15.13
C ARG A 380 10.36 13.79 13.78
N ILE A 381 9.84 14.40 12.72
CA ILE A 381 10.15 14.00 11.34
C ILE A 381 11.39 14.75 10.90
N GLU A 382 12.39 14.05 10.33
CA GLU A 382 13.67 14.64 10.01
C GLU A 382 14.03 14.53 8.51
N ASN A 383 14.65 15.58 7.96
CA ASN A 383 15.24 15.58 6.63
C ASN A 383 14.25 15.21 5.51
N VAL A 384 13.20 16.00 5.34
CA VAL A 384 12.25 15.84 4.22
C VAL A 384 12.59 16.84 3.12
N ARG A 385 12.78 16.35 1.91
CA ARG A 385 13.04 17.17 0.72
C ARG A 385 11.94 17.00 -0.31
N LEU A 386 11.31 18.09 -0.67
CA LEU A 386 10.32 18.22 -1.74
C LEU A 386 10.97 18.99 -2.90
N GLU A 387 11.11 18.36 -4.07
CA GLU A 387 11.86 18.93 -5.21
C GLU A 387 11.08 18.80 -6.53
N ASN A 388 10.96 19.92 -7.27
CA ASN A 388 10.21 19.97 -8.52
C ASN A 388 8.78 19.42 -8.35
N ILE A 389 7.99 20.04 -7.48
CA ILE A 389 6.63 19.59 -7.15
C ILE A 389 5.63 20.64 -7.59
N GLU A 390 4.56 20.21 -8.20
CA GLU A 390 3.38 21.04 -8.48
C GLU A 390 2.13 20.35 -7.90
N ILE A 391 1.37 21.10 -7.07
CA ILE A 391 0.12 20.61 -6.48
C ILE A 391 -0.98 21.64 -6.68
N VAL A 392 -2.14 21.15 -7.14
CA VAL A 392 -3.38 21.92 -7.24
C VAL A 392 -4.34 21.46 -6.15
N TYR A 393 -4.75 22.38 -5.28
CA TYR A 393 -5.72 22.13 -4.22
C TYR A 393 -7.07 22.76 -4.56
N PRO A 394 -8.18 22.21 -4.13
CA PRO A 394 -9.51 22.73 -4.46
C PRO A 394 -9.87 24.02 -3.69
N GLY A 395 -9.27 24.26 -2.52
CA GLY A 395 -9.69 25.32 -1.61
C GLY A 395 -11.08 25.06 -1.00
N HIS A 396 -11.90 26.13 -0.90
CA HIS A 396 -13.29 26.08 -0.42
C HIS A 396 -13.46 25.68 1.06
N ALA A 397 -12.44 25.88 1.91
CA ALA A 397 -12.64 25.82 3.35
C ALA A 397 -13.65 26.91 3.77
N ASP A 398 -14.64 26.49 4.57
CA ASP A 398 -15.72 27.35 5.02
C ASP A 398 -15.58 27.63 6.52
N PRO A 399 -15.27 28.88 6.91
CA PRO A 399 -15.10 29.23 8.32
C PRO A 399 -16.39 29.15 9.14
N GLU A 400 -17.56 29.14 8.50
CA GLU A 400 -18.83 28.96 9.20
C GLU A 400 -19.08 27.49 9.52
N TYR A 401 -18.54 26.56 8.71
CA TYR A 401 -18.60 25.13 8.96
C TYR A 401 -17.54 24.68 9.96
N ALA A 402 -16.28 25.04 9.72
CA ALA A 402 -15.17 24.72 10.63
C ALA A 402 -14.07 25.78 10.51
N TYR A 403 -13.93 26.60 11.55
CA TYR A 403 -12.90 27.63 11.59
C TYR A 403 -11.58 27.08 12.12
N ALA A 404 -10.53 27.21 11.33
CA ALA A 404 -9.15 26.86 11.70
C ALA A 404 -8.27 28.13 11.69
N GLY A 405 -8.01 28.68 12.86
CA GLY A 405 -7.23 29.91 13.04
C GLY A 405 -5.73 29.66 13.14
N THR A 406 -4.96 30.78 13.15
CA THR A 406 -3.49 30.76 13.15
C THR A 406 -2.87 31.56 14.30
N SER A 407 -3.65 31.97 15.30
CA SER A 407 -3.09 32.50 16.53
C SER A 407 -2.27 31.44 17.27
N LYS A 408 -1.45 31.89 18.22
CA LYS A 408 -0.63 30.93 18.99
C LYS A 408 -1.52 29.95 19.76
N GLU A 409 -2.57 30.44 20.36
CA GLU A 409 -3.54 29.68 21.16
C GLU A 409 -4.29 28.64 20.29
N GLU A 410 -4.69 29.02 19.08
CA GLU A 410 -5.38 28.13 18.13
C GLU A 410 -4.45 27.01 17.61
N LEU A 411 -3.20 27.33 17.29
CA LEU A 411 -2.22 26.34 16.88
C LEU A 411 -1.83 25.40 18.03
N ASP A 412 -1.71 25.90 19.26
CA ASP A 412 -1.44 25.08 20.45
C ASP A 412 -2.61 24.13 20.79
N ALA A 413 -3.83 24.46 20.39
CA ALA A 413 -5.03 23.65 20.62
C ALA A 413 -5.20 22.48 19.63
N ILE A 414 -4.40 22.42 18.55
CA ILE A 414 -4.49 21.30 17.59
C ILE A 414 -3.94 20.04 18.26
N GLU A 415 -4.77 19.00 18.34
CA GLU A 415 -4.40 17.73 18.95
C GLU A 415 -3.30 17.00 18.16
N GLU A 416 -2.37 16.34 18.86
CA GLU A 416 -1.26 15.59 18.25
C GLU A 416 -1.70 14.28 17.59
N GLN A 417 -2.87 13.75 17.91
CA GLN A 417 -3.40 12.48 17.40
C GLN A 417 -2.47 11.26 17.63
N GLU A 418 -1.71 11.26 18.72
CA GLU A 418 -0.58 10.34 19.00
C GLU A 418 -0.89 8.87 18.73
N THR A 419 -2.05 8.40 19.20
CA THR A 419 -2.44 6.98 19.18
C THR A 419 -3.48 6.66 18.12
N ARG A 420 -3.88 7.65 17.31
CA ARG A 420 -4.90 7.45 16.28
C ARG A 420 -4.36 6.67 15.08
N TYR A 421 -5.27 6.02 14.38
CA TYR A 421 -4.99 5.41 13.08
C TYR A 421 -4.40 6.46 12.13
N PRO A 422 -3.39 6.15 11.28
CA PRO A 422 -2.70 7.15 10.47
C PRO A 422 -3.49 7.55 9.22
N GLU A 423 -4.53 8.35 9.45
CA GLU A 423 -5.36 8.98 8.43
C GLU A 423 -5.27 10.50 8.54
N PHE A 424 -5.16 11.19 7.42
CA PHE A 424 -5.12 12.64 7.43
C PHE A 424 -6.42 13.26 7.97
N SER A 425 -7.54 12.60 7.73
CA SER A 425 -8.87 13.01 8.15
C SER A 425 -9.06 13.12 9.67
N ASN A 426 -8.22 12.47 10.48
CA ASN A 426 -8.27 12.59 11.93
C ASN A 426 -8.11 14.03 12.44
N TRP A 427 -7.41 14.89 11.69
CA TRP A 427 -7.26 16.31 12.04
C TRP A 427 -8.40 17.19 11.56
N LYS A 428 -9.33 16.65 10.76
CA LYS A 428 -10.40 17.42 10.14
C LYS A 428 -9.82 18.62 9.35
N GLU A 429 -10.32 19.84 9.57
CA GLU A 429 -9.81 21.03 8.89
C GLU A 429 -8.61 21.62 9.65
N LEU A 430 -7.46 21.64 9.00
CA LEU A 430 -6.23 22.25 9.50
C LEU A 430 -6.11 23.72 9.04
N PRO A 431 -5.31 24.56 9.74
CA PRO A 431 -5.21 26.00 9.45
C PRO A 431 -4.34 26.35 8.22
N ALA A 432 -4.26 25.48 7.26
CA ALA A 432 -3.57 25.71 5.98
C ALA A 432 -4.32 25.03 4.84
N TRP A 433 -4.25 25.59 3.62
CA TRP A 433 -4.80 24.91 2.45
C TRP A 433 -3.76 24.09 1.67
N GLY A 434 -2.47 24.41 1.76
CA GLY A 434 -1.39 23.75 1.01
C GLY A 434 -0.56 22.79 1.85
N PHE A 435 0.17 23.29 2.85
CA PHE A 435 1.01 22.48 3.73
C PHE A 435 0.82 22.81 5.22
N TYR A 436 0.65 21.77 6.02
CA TYR A 436 0.74 21.82 7.48
C TYR A 436 1.94 21.03 7.95
N ILE A 437 2.90 21.70 8.61
CA ILE A 437 4.15 21.10 9.07
C ILE A 437 4.26 21.32 10.57
N ARG A 438 4.45 20.24 11.34
CA ARG A 438 4.57 20.32 12.78
C ARG A 438 5.58 19.33 13.33
N HIS A 439 6.35 19.73 14.34
CA HIS A 439 7.37 18.91 14.99
C HIS A 439 8.33 18.24 13.98
N ALA A 440 9.00 19.06 13.17
CA ALA A 440 9.86 18.57 12.10
C ALA A 440 11.21 19.31 12.04
N ASP A 441 12.25 18.63 11.56
CA ASP A 441 13.58 19.17 11.39
C ASP A 441 14.09 18.99 9.96
N GLY A 442 14.71 20.02 9.39
CA GLY A 442 15.36 19.93 8.10
C GLY A 442 14.40 19.77 6.90
N ILE A 443 13.34 20.57 6.84
CA ILE A 443 12.37 20.54 5.75
C ILE A 443 12.83 21.45 4.61
N VAL A 444 12.87 20.91 3.40
CA VAL A 444 13.34 21.62 2.21
C VAL A 444 12.29 21.60 1.11
N PHE A 445 11.86 22.77 0.70
CA PHE A 445 11.13 23.01 -0.54
C PHE A 445 12.12 23.55 -1.59
N ASP A 446 12.29 22.86 -2.70
CA ASP A 446 13.18 23.23 -3.80
C ASP A 446 12.39 23.18 -5.11
N ASN A 447 12.05 24.33 -5.66
CA ASN A 447 11.21 24.45 -6.85
C ASN A 447 9.82 23.77 -6.66
N VAL A 448 9.06 24.28 -5.70
CA VAL A 448 7.71 23.78 -5.38
C VAL A 448 6.68 24.85 -5.72
N LYS A 449 5.67 24.46 -6.47
CA LYS A 449 4.52 25.31 -6.84
C LYS A 449 3.25 24.71 -6.24
N ILE A 450 2.53 25.51 -5.47
CA ILE A 450 1.19 25.15 -4.97
C ILE A 450 0.17 26.18 -5.45
N THR A 451 -0.96 25.68 -5.91
CA THR A 451 -2.05 26.48 -6.46
C THR A 451 -3.34 26.10 -5.75
N VAL A 452 -4.14 27.06 -5.39
CA VAL A 452 -5.53 26.82 -4.99
C VAL A 452 -6.46 27.28 -6.10
N ASP A 453 -7.36 26.39 -6.54
CA ASP A 453 -8.27 26.62 -7.66
C ASP A 453 -9.54 27.40 -7.24
N GLY A 454 -9.83 27.44 -5.94
CA GLY A 454 -10.96 28.16 -5.37
C GLY A 454 -10.57 29.24 -4.36
N GLU A 455 -11.59 29.79 -3.69
CA GLU A 455 -11.37 30.65 -2.54
C GLU A 455 -10.95 29.82 -1.33
N ASP A 456 -10.01 30.34 -0.54
CA ASP A 456 -9.66 29.79 0.77
C ASP A 456 -9.24 30.91 1.72
N TYR A 457 -9.77 30.90 2.93
CA TYR A 457 -9.47 31.93 3.91
C TYR A 457 -8.18 31.66 4.68
N ARG A 458 -7.66 30.42 4.62
CA ARG A 458 -6.47 29.97 5.32
C ARG A 458 -5.19 30.36 4.59
N PRO A 459 -4.05 30.44 5.25
CA PRO A 459 -2.74 30.57 4.58
C PRO A 459 -2.38 29.31 3.79
N ALA A 460 -1.45 29.44 2.86
CA ALA A 460 -0.96 28.33 2.07
C ALA A 460 -0.09 27.36 2.86
N LEU A 461 0.67 27.85 3.83
CA LEU A 461 1.59 27.07 4.63
C LEU A 461 1.57 27.49 6.09
N VAL A 462 1.44 26.51 6.98
CA VAL A 462 1.66 26.67 8.42
C VAL A 462 2.81 25.77 8.84
N ALA A 463 3.82 26.36 9.51
CA ALA A 463 4.92 25.63 10.11
C ALA A 463 4.98 25.92 11.62
N ASP A 464 4.71 24.91 12.43
CA ASP A 464 4.65 24.97 13.88
C ASP A 464 5.71 24.06 14.50
N ASP A 465 6.60 24.61 15.30
CA ASP A 465 7.76 23.92 15.89
C ASP A 465 8.60 23.19 14.84
N VAL A 466 9.12 23.95 13.87
CA VAL A 466 9.99 23.43 12.81
C VAL A 466 11.39 24.03 12.95
N ASN A 467 12.42 23.20 12.86
CA ASN A 467 13.80 23.66 12.85
C ASN A 467 14.49 23.36 11.52
N GLY A 468 14.96 24.40 10.83
CA GLY A 468 15.62 24.25 9.53
C GLY A 468 14.64 24.20 8.35
N LEU A 469 13.74 25.14 8.26
CA LEU A 469 12.82 25.31 7.12
C LEU A 469 13.51 26.07 5.99
N ARG A 470 13.74 25.42 4.86
CA ARG A 470 14.33 26.05 3.67
C ARG A 470 13.34 26.06 2.52
N MET A 471 13.09 27.25 1.98
CA MET A 471 12.21 27.47 0.83
C MET A 471 13.02 28.13 -0.29
N LYS A 472 13.39 27.35 -1.29
CA LYS A 472 14.06 27.81 -2.50
C LYS A 472 13.07 27.69 -3.67
N ASN A 473 12.70 28.82 -4.24
CA ASN A 473 11.69 28.90 -5.30
C ASN A 473 10.35 28.21 -4.91
N LEU A 474 9.80 28.58 -3.76
CA LEU A 474 8.42 28.22 -3.38
C LEU A 474 7.45 29.23 -4.01
N GLN A 475 6.60 28.78 -4.92
CA GLN A 475 5.57 29.57 -5.59
C GLN A 475 4.20 29.22 -5.01
N ILE A 476 3.49 30.26 -4.58
CA ILE A 476 2.14 30.14 -4.02
C ILE A 476 1.20 30.93 -4.92
N ASN A 477 0.28 30.25 -5.59
CA ASN A 477 -0.69 30.83 -6.48
C ASN A 477 -2.08 30.77 -5.87
N GLN A 478 -2.60 31.91 -5.50
CA GLN A 478 -3.98 32.10 -5.02
C GLN A 478 -4.52 33.40 -5.60
N GLU A 479 -5.36 33.31 -6.62
CA GLU A 479 -5.91 34.48 -7.32
C GLU A 479 -6.81 35.32 -6.40
N THR A 480 -7.55 34.66 -5.53
CA THR A 480 -8.52 35.25 -4.60
C THR A 480 -7.96 35.42 -3.19
N ALA A 481 -6.63 35.52 -3.05
CA ALA A 481 -6.00 35.67 -1.74
C ALA A 481 -6.60 36.85 -0.94
N PRO A 482 -6.98 36.66 0.33
CA PRO A 482 -7.47 37.73 1.17
C PRO A 482 -6.43 38.84 1.30
N LYS A 483 -6.76 40.08 0.91
CA LYS A 483 -5.83 41.20 0.93
C LYS A 483 -5.20 41.40 2.31
N GLY A 484 -3.86 41.45 2.35
CA GLY A 484 -3.09 41.71 3.56
C GLY A 484 -2.88 40.50 4.48
N LYS A 485 -3.39 39.32 4.13
CA LYS A 485 -3.10 38.11 4.90
C LYS A 485 -1.78 37.45 4.46
N LYS A 486 -1.00 36.99 5.43
CA LYS A 486 0.25 36.26 5.19
C LYS A 486 -0.07 34.84 4.68
N GLN A 487 0.58 34.45 3.58
CA GLN A 487 0.44 33.10 3.01
C GLN A 487 1.29 32.04 3.72
N ILE A 488 2.26 32.44 4.50
CA ILE A 488 3.14 31.56 5.25
C ILE A 488 3.12 32.01 6.72
N ILE A 489 2.62 31.16 7.60
CA ILE A 489 2.61 31.35 9.03
C ILE A 489 3.66 30.44 9.66
N THR A 490 4.43 30.98 10.58
CA THR A 490 5.43 30.22 11.34
C THR A 490 5.28 30.51 12.83
N LYS A 491 5.23 29.43 13.63
CA LYS A 491 5.20 29.49 15.10
C LYS A 491 6.32 28.60 15.63
N ASP A 492 7.06 29.08 16.62
CA ASP A 492 8.20 28.36 17.24
C ASP A 492 9.21 27.76 16.25
N THR A 493 9.23 28.31 15.01
CA THR A 493 10.04 27.82 13.88
C THR A 493 11.37 28.56 13.82
N LYS A 494 12.48 27.81 13.69
CA LYS A 494 13.86 28.32 13.73
C LYS A 494 14.61 28.03 12.43
N ASN A 495 15.70 28.76 12.18
CA ASN A 495 16.58 28.54 11.01
C ASN A 495 15.86 28.57 9.67
N ILE A 496 14.94 29.54 9.49
CA ILE A 496 14.18 29.73 8.26
C ILE A 496 15.07 30.39 7.20
N ARG A 497 15.12 29.82 6.00
CA ARG A 497 15.80 30.39 4.84
C ARG A 497 14.85 30.47 3.64
N LYS A 498 14.68 31.68 3.12
CA LYS A 498 13.93 31.97 1.88
C LYS A 498 14.97 32.42 0.82
N LYS A 499 14.93 31.81 -0.37
CA LYS A 499 15.77 32.21 -1.50
C LYS A 499 14.94 32.25 -2.78
#